data_742523cbf7f7b6752e1fd7d04b7d6db3
#
_entry.id   742523cbf7f7b6752e1fd7d04b7d6db3
#
_cell.length_a   1.000
_cell.length_b   1.000
_cell.length_c   1.000
_cell.angle_alpha   90.00
_cell.angle_beta   90.00
_cell.angle_gamma   90.00
#
_symmetry.space_group_name_H-M   'P 1'
#
loop_
_entity.id
_entity.type
_entity.pdbx_description
1 polymer ?
#
loop_
_entity_poly.entity_id
_entity_poly.type
_entity_poly.pdbx_seq_one_letter_code
_entity_poly.pdbx_strand_id
1 'polypeptide(L)'
;LISSFFNGKHLCKEINPDEAVAYGAAVQAAIVSGTGTEEVENMLLLDVAPLSLGIEMAGGMMQKLIERNSTIPTNKSQDFTTAEDYQDHVEIKVYEGERAMVKDNNYLGKFVLTGIPKTLRGVPKIKVTFNVDSNGILEVTAEDMKTH
;
A
#
# COMPACT_ATOMS: atom_id res chain seq x y z
N LEU A 1 2.66 18.15 28.51
CA LEU A 1 1.69 17.67 27.52
C LEU A 1 2.09 16.28 26.99
N ILE A 2 3.25 16.14 26.32
CA ILE A 2 3.68 14.84 25.75
C ILE A 2 3.89 13.80 26.85
N SER A 3 4.64 14.12 27.90
CA SER A 3 4.88 13.20 29.02
C SER A 3 3.57 12.78 29.71
N SER A 4 2.62 13.71 29.87
CA SER A 4 1.29 13.38 30.44
C SER A 4 0.48 12.48 29.53
N PHE A 5 0.55 12.66 28.20
CA PHE A 5 -0.13 11.82 27.23
C PHE A 5 0.40 10.38 27.25
N PHE A 6 1.72 10.21 27.44
CA PHE A 6 2.36 8.88 27.54
C PHE A 6 2.55 8.39 28.99
N ASN A 7 1.59 8.70 29.88
CA ASN A 7 1.54 8.20 31.26
C ASN A 7 2.82 8.49 32.09
N GLY A 8 3.41 9.67 31.91
CA GLY A 8 4.59 10.09 32.64
C GLY A 8 5.92 9.59 32.10
N LYS A 9 5.93 8.94 30.91
CA LYS A 9 7.17 8.48 30.27
C LYS A 9 8.18 9.61 30.12
N HIS A 10 9.44 9.33 30.46
CA HIS A 10 10.52 10.30 30.36
C HIS A 10 10.76 10.69 28.89
N LEU A 11 10.97 11.98 28.64
CA LEU A 11 11.26 12.47 27.29
C LEU A 11 12.75 12.32 27.00
N CYS A 12 13.08 11.62 25.90
CA CYS A 12 14.45 11.58 25.40
C CYS A 12 14.83 12.96 24.84
N LYS A 13 15.91 13.53 25.34
CA LYS A 13 16.47 14.83 24.92
C LYS A 13 17.96 14.75 24.64
N GLU A 14 18.47 13.54 24.50
CA GLU A 14 19.90 13.24 24.36
C GLU A 14 20.42 13.54 22.96
N ILE A 15 19.52 13.57 21.96
CA ILE A 15 19.84 13.87 20.57
C ILE A 15 19.23 15.22 20.20
N ASN A 16 20.01 16.06 19.48
CA ASN A 16 19.50 17.29 18.92
C ASN A 16 18.34 17.00 17.95
N PRO A 17 17.13 17.56 18.15
CA PRO A 17 15.97 17.28 17.30
C PRO A 17 16.19 17.60 15.82
N ASP A 18 16.99 18.63 15.52
CA ASP A 18 17.29 19.04 14.15
C ASP A 18 18.18 18.03 13.40
N GLU A 19 18.92 17.21 14.15
CA GLU A 19 19.86 16.21 13.62
C GLU A 19 19.33 14.77 13.78
N ALA A 20 18.25 14.55 14.52
CA ALA A 20 17.76 13.22 14.89
C ALA A 20 17.45 12.34 13.67
N VAL A 21 16.93 12.92 12.60
CA VAL A 21 16.62 12.20 11.35
C VAL A 21 17.92 11.71 10.68
N ALA A 22 18.96 12.53 10.65
CA ALA A 22 20.26 12.15 10.08
C ALA A 22 20.91 11.01 10.85
N TYR A 23 20.86 11.05 12.18
CA TYR A 23 21.34 9.94 13.02
C TYR A 23 20.56 8.66 12.77
N GLY A 24 19.23 8.73 12.69
CA GLY A 24 18.38 7.56 12.39
C GLY A 24 18.68 6.97 11.00
N ALA A 25 18.88 7.81 9.99
CA ALA A 25 19.26 7.39 8.64
C ALA A 25 20.64 6.70 8.62
N ALA A 26 21.61 7.20 9.38
CA ALA A 26 22.94 6.60 9.49
C ALA A 26 22.87 5.20 10.16
N VAL A 27 22.07 5.04 11.20
CA VAL A 27 21.84 3.75 11.85
C VAL A 27 21.19 2.77 10.88
N GLN A 28 20.16 3.19 10.15
CA GLN A 28 19.51 2.35 9.15
C GLN A 28 20.46 1.96 8.02
N ALA A 29 21.30 2.86 7.55
CA ALA A 29 22.33 2.56 6.56
C ALA A 29 23.34 1.52 7.06
N ALA A 30 23.73 1.57 8.33
CA ALA A 30 24.61 0.58 8.95
C ALA A 30 23.95 -0.81 9.00
N ILE A 31 22.65 -0.90 9.32
CA ILE A 31 21.90 -2.14 9.31
C ILE A 31 21.87 -2.75 7.88
N VAL A 32 21.51 -1.93 6.88
CA VAL A 32 21.40 -2.39 5.48
C VAL A 32 22.75 -2.83 4.91
N SER A 33 23.85 -2.16 5.29
CA SER A 33 25.21 -2.50 4.84
C SER A 33 25.87 -3.64 5.62
N GLY A 34 25.25 -4.10 6.71
CA GLY A 34 25.83 -5.15 7.58
C GLY A 34 27.09 -4.70 8.33
N THR A 35 27.26 -3.38 8.52
CA THR A 35 28.42 -2.80 9.23
C THR A 35 28.07 -2.34 10.64
N GLY A 36 26.86 -2.62 11.11
CA GLY A 36 26.37 -2.27 12.43
C GLY A 36 27.02 -3.09 13.55
N THR A 37 26.93 -2.59 14.78
CA THR A 37 27.19 -3.39 15.97
C THR A 37 26.03 -4.33 16.25
N GLU A 38 26.23 -5.37 17.08
CA GLU A 38 25.17 -6.32 17.45
C GLU A 38 23.92 -5.61 18.02
N GLU A 39 24.11 -4.50 18.74
CA GLU A 39 23.01 -3.68 19.28
C GLU A 39 22.21 -2.99 18.16
N VAL A 40 22.90 -2.51 17.13
CA VAL A 40 22.29 -1.86 15.95
C VAL A 40 21.61 -2.87 15.05
N GLU A 41 22.19 -4.06 14.85
CA GLU A 41 21.62 -5.14 14.02
C GLU A 41 20.31 -5.71 14.61
N ASN A 42 20.18 -5.64 15.93
CA ASN A 42 18.96 -6.06 16.63
C ASN A 42 17.84 -5.00 16.62
N MET A 43 18.08 -3.80 16.08
CA MET A 43 17.04 -2.77 15.93
C MET A 43 16.10 -3.12 14.79
N LEU A 44 14.81 -3.26 15.10
CA LEU A 44 13.76 -3.49 14.12
C LEU A 44 13.10 -2.17 13.73
N LEU A 45 13.26 -1.76 12.48
CA LEU A 45 12.46 -0.71 11.86
C LEU A 45 11.33 -1.35 11.06
N LEU A 46 10.10 -1.09 11.46
CA LEU A 46 8.91 -1.47 10.69
C LEU A 46 8.38 -0.23 9.98
N ASP A 47 8.41 -0.27 8.66
CA ASP A 47 7.80 0.76 7.84
C ASP A 47 6.34 0.41 7.53
N VAL A 48 5.55 1.40 7.13
CA VAL A 48 4.12 1.26 6.89
C VAL A 48 3.68 1.99 5.63
N ALA A 49 2.58 1.54 5.03
CA ALA A 49 1.88 2.30 3.99
C ALA A 49 1.28 3.57 4.61
N PRO A 50 1.69 4.77 4.20
CA PRO A 50 1.25 6.02 4.85
C PRO A 50 -0.21 6.36 4.54
N LEU A 51 -0.71 5.92 3.38
CA LEU A 51 -2.08 6.09 2.92
C LEU A 51 -2.66 4.76 2.46
N SER A 52 -3.99 4.63 2.53
CA SER A 52 -4.68 3.46 1.97
C SER A 52 -4.55 3.44 0.45
N LEU A 53 -4.32 2.25 -0.10
CA LEU A 53 -4.20 1.99 -1.53
C LEU A 53 -5.41 1.19 -1.99
N GLY A 54 -5.96 1.54 -3.15
CA GLY A 54 -7.15 0.90 -3.67
C GLY A 54 -7.44 1.21 -5.12
N ILE A 55 -8.58 0.71 -5.61
CA ILE A 55 -9.05 0.88 -6.99
C ILE A 55 -10.41 1.58 -7.04
N GLU A 56 -10.72 2.12 -8.22
CA GLU A 56 -12.03 2.66 -8.54
C GLU A 56 -13.04 1.54 -8.78
N MET A 57 -14.18 1.64 -8.11
CA MET A 57 -15.35 0.82 -8.34
C MET A 57 -16.40 1.57 -9.16
N ALA A 58 -17.38 0.85 -9.68
CA ALA A 58 -18.53 1.45 -10.34
C ALA A 58 -19.16 2.55 -9.45
N GLY A 59 -19.43 3.71 -10.07
CA GLY A 59 -19.94 4.87 -9.35
C GLY A 59 -18.87 5.77 -8.73
N GLY A 60 -17.59 5.55 -9.01
CA GLY A 60 -16.47 6.39 -8.54
C GLY A 60 -16.14 6.23 -7.06
N MET A 61 -16.52 5.11 -6.46
CA MET A 61 -16.16 4.78 -5.08
C MET A 61 -14.77 4.13 -5.04
N MET A 62 -14.03 4.41 -3.95
CA MET A 62 -12.74 3.77 -3.70
C MET A 62 -12.93 2.48 -2.91
N GLN A 63 -12.46 1.37 -3.47
CA GLN A 63 -12.30 0.11 -2.75
C GLN A 63 -10.85 -0.02 -2.30
N LYS A 64 -10.64 0.02 -0.98
CA LYS A 64 -9.33 -0.14 -0.38
C LYS A 64 -8.91 -1.61 -0.37
N LEU A 65 -7.67 -1.90 -0.77
CA LEU A 65 -7.03 -3.21 -0.69
C LEU A 65 -5.99 -3.24 0.43
N ILE A 66 -5.18 -2.18 0.54
CA ILE A 66 -4.21 -2.01 1.62
C ILE A 66 -4.63 -0.80 2.43
N GLU A 67 -4.90 -1.00 3.72
CA GLU A 67 -5.23 0.09 4.62
C GLU A 67 -3.98 0.87 5.03
N ARG A 68 -4.13 2.17 5.31
CA ARG A 68 -3.05 2.97 5.89
C ARG A 68 -2.53 2.32 7.17
N ASN A 69 -1.27 2.54 7.48
CA ASN A 69 -0.54 1.94 8.61
C ASN A 69 -0.39 0.41 8.54
N SER A 70 -0.73 -0.24 7.42
CA SER A 70 -0.31 -1.62 7.17
C SER A 70 1.20 -1.67 7.09
N THR A 71 1.83 -2.60 7.83
CA THR A 71 3.28 -2.81 7.72
C THR A 71 3.68 -3.27 6.33
N ILE A 72 4.80 -2.78 5.83
CA ILE A 72 5.40 -3.21 4.58
C ILE A 72 6.70 -4.00 4.84
N PRO A 73 7.05 -4.96 3.97
CA PRO A 73 6.35 -5.34 2.74
C PRO A 73 5.00 -6.04 3.00
N THR A 74 4.04 -5.85 2.08
CA THR A 74 2.72 -6.47 2.19
C THR A 74 2.15 -6.83 0.83
N ASN A 75 1.35 -7.89 0.79
CA ASN A 75 0.65 -8.35 -0.40
C ASN A 75 -0.83 -8.56 -0.06
N LYS A 76 -1.72 -7.99 -0.86
CA LYS A 76 -3.17 -8.13 -0.71
C LYS A 76 -3.82 -8.34 -2.06
N SER A 77 -4.73 -9.30 -2.11
CA SER A 77 -5.51 -9.61 -3.31
C SER A 77 -7.00 -9.55 -3.00
N GLN A 78 -7.78 -9.14 -3.99
CA GLN A 78 -9.23 -9.14 -3.92
C GLN A 78 -9.81 -9.50 -5.28
N ASP A 79 -10.92 -10.24 -5.26
CA ASP A 79 -11.63 -10.63 -6.47
C ASP A 79 -12.66 -9.57 -6.83
N PHE A 80 -12.67 -9.23 -8.12
CA PHE A 80 -13.60 -8.30 -8.74
C PHE A 80 -14.31 -8.97 -9.91
N THR A 81 -15.26 -8.27 -10.49
CA THR A 81 -16.02 -8.77 -11.63
C THR A 81 -16.31 -7.64 -12.62
N THR A 82 -16.80 -7.99 -13.81
CA THR A 82 -17.23 -7.03 -14.82
C THR A 82 -18.50 -6.31 -14.41
N ALA A 83 -18.60 -5.02 -14.75
CA ALA A 83 -19.77 -4.18 -14.47
C ALA A 83 -20.83 -4.25 -15.57
N GLU A 84 -20.44 -4.61 -16.81
CA GLU A 84 -21.30 -4.65 -17.98
C GLU A 84 -21.30 -6.05 -18.61
N ASP A 85 -22.40 -6.36 -19.32
CA ASP A 85 -22.51 -7.62 -20.06
C ASP A 85 -21.58 -7.61 -21.28
N TYR A 86 -20.96 -8.75 -21.55
CA TYR A 86 -20.05 -8.99 -22.69
C TYR A 86 -18.81 -8.09 -22.73
N GLN A 87 -18.42 -7.52 -21.58
CA GLN A 87 -17.22 -6.71 -21.42
C GLN A 87 -15.98 -7.59 -21.63
N ASP A 88 -15.11 -7.23 -22.58
CA ASP A 88 -13.91 -7.99 -22.94
C ASP A 88 -12.60 -7.40 -22.35
N HIS A 89 -12.72 -6.25 -21.68
CA HIS A 89 -11.62 -5.60 -21.00
C HIS A 89 -12.11 -4.90 -19.73
N VAL A 90 -11.21 -4.68 -18.78
CA VAL A 90 -11.46 -3.89 -17.56
C VAL A 90 -10.34 -2.89 -17.38
N GLU A 91 -10.69 -1.61 -17.26
CA GLU A 91 -9.76 -0.57 -16.87
C GLU A 91 -9.68 -0.53 -15.35
N ILE A 92 -8.48 -0.73 -14.80
CA ILE A 92 -8.20 -0.69 -13.37
C ILE A 92 -7.45 0.60 -13.09
N LYS A 93 -8.09 1.50 -12.37
CA LYS A 93 -7.51 2.77 -11.92
C LYS A 93 -7.14 2.67 -10.46
N VAL A 94 -5.90 3.02 -10.16
CA VAL A 94 -5.29 2.90 -8.83
C VAL A 94 -5.21 4.27 -8.16
N TYR A 95 -5.61 4.31 -6.91
CA TYR A 95 -5.65 5.52 -6.09
C TYR A 95 -5.04 5.29 -4.71
N GLU A 96 -4.58 6.37 -4.10
CA GLU A 96 -4.21 6.41 -2.68
C GLU A 96 -5.02 7.48 -1.94
N GLY A 97 -5.38 7.22 -0.70
CA GLY A 97 -6.08 8.18 0.17
C GLY A 97 -7.16 7.55 1.04
N GLU A 98 -7.84 8.40 1.80
CA GLU A 98 -8.78 7.96 2.83
C GLU A 98 -10.24 8.27 2.50
N ARG A 99 -10.51 9.01 1.41
CA ARG A 99 -11.85 9.44 1.05
C ARG A 99 -12.62 8.30 0.37
N ALA A 100 -13.94 8.31 0.57
CA ALA A 100 -14.82 7.29 -0.03
C ALA A 100 -14.92 7.40 -1.56
N MET A 101 -14.78 8.61 -2.10
CA MET A 101 -14.85 8.87 -3.54
C MET A 101 -13.45 9.04 -4.12
N VAL A 102 -13.17 8.40 -5.25
CA VAL A 102 -11.86 8.47 -5.93
C VAL A 102 -11.49 9.88 -6.37
N LYS A 103 -12.47 10.73 -6.70
CA LYS A 103 -12.24 12.14 -7.07
C LYS A 103 -11.58 12.98 -5.98
N ASP A 104 -11.68 12.53 -4.73
CA ASP A 104 -11.13 13.21 -3.54
C ASP A 104 -9.85 12.53 -3.03
N ASN A 105 -9.33 11.56 -3.79
CA ASN A 105 -8.11 10.80 -3.53
C ASN A 105 -7.06 11.08 -4.62
N ASN A 106 -5.80 10.74 -4.35
CA ASN A 106 -4.72 10.89 -5.31
C ASN A 106 -4.74 9.75 -6.33
N TYR A 107 -4.76 10.10 -7.60
CA TYR A 107 -4.65 9.16 -8.71
C TYR A 107 -3.18 8.75 -8.91
N LEU A 108 -2.91 7.44 -8.89
CA LEU A 108 -1.56 6.88 -9.08
C LEU A 108 -1.30 6.40 -10.51
N GLY A 109 -2.30 5.82 -11.15
CA GLY A 109 -2.15 5.28 -12.50
C GLY A 109 -3.30 4.37 -12.89
N LYS A 110 -3.26 3.89 -14.15
CA LYS A 110 -4.23 2.93 -14.67
C LYS A 110 -3.58 1.94 -15.62
N PHE A 111 -4.18 0.77 -15.72
CA PHE A 111 -3.88 -0.22 -16.74
C PHE A 111 -5.15 -0.95 -17.17
N VAL A 112 -5.08 -1.66 -18.28
CA VAL A 112 -6.22 -2.35 -18.86
C VAL A 112 -5.91 -3.84 -18.94
N LEU A 113 -6.75 -4.64 -18.30
CA LEU A 113 -6.78 -6.09 -18.48
C LEU A 113 -7.68 -6.40 -19.69
N THR A 114 -7.13 -7.08 -20.69
CA THR A 114 -7.83 -7.50 -21.92
C THR A 114 -7.95 -9.01 -21.99
N GLY A 115 -8.79 -9.51 -22.90
CA GLY A 115 -8.95 -10.96 -23.11
C GLY A 115 -9.91 -11.63 -22.13
N ILE A 116 -10.73 -10.85 -21.45
CA ILE A 116 -11.76 -11.39 -20.55
C ILE A 116 -12.85 -12.06 -21.40
N PRO A 117 -13.31 -13.29 -21.04
CA PRO A 117 -14.38 -13.96 -21.75
C PRO A 117 -15.66 -13.12 -21.79
N LYS A 118 -16.23 -12.94 -22.99
CA LYS A 118 -17.47 -12.18 -23.20
C LYS A 118 -18.67 -12.94 -22.64
N THR A 119 -18.97 -12.70 -21.37
CA THR A 119 -20.08 -13.31 -20.63
C THR A 119 -20.93 -12.24 -19.95
N LEU A 120 -22.00 -12.65 -19.28
CA LEU A 120 -22.81 -11.73 -18.50
C LEU A 120 -21.98 -11.11 -17.36
N ARG A 121 -22.31 -9.87 -17.01
CA ARG A 121 -21.70 -9.17 -15.85
C ARG A 121 -21.77 -10.02 -14.59
N GLY A 122 -20.78 -9.92 -13.75
CA GLY A 122 -20.69 -10.68 -12.51
C GLY A 122 -20.17 -12.13 -12.67
N VAL A 123 -20.03 -12.65 -13.90
CA VAL A 123 -19.53 -14.02 -14.16
C VAL A 123 -18.00 -14.10 -14.20
N PRO A 124 -17.26 -13.19 -14.89
CA PRO A 124 -15.81 -13.18 -14.84
C PRO A 124 -15.30 -12.87 -13.43
N LYS A 125 -14.26 -13.57 -12.99
CA LYS A 125 -13.58 -13.31 -11.74
C LYS A 125 -12.18 -12.79 -12.04
N ILE A 126 -11.95 -11.54 -11.68
CA ILE A 126 -10.70 -10.83 -11.90
C ILE A 126 -10.05 -10.65 -10.53
N LYS A 127 -8.92 -11.30 -10.33
CA LYS A 127 -8.13 -11.14 -9.12
C LYS A 127 -7.17 -9.98 -9.31
N VAL A 128 -7.31 -8.95 -8.50
CA VAL A 128 -6.39 -7.81 -8.44
C VAL A 128 -5.51 -7.97 -7.22
N THR A 129 -4.20 -7.92 -7.43
CA THR A 129 -3.18 -8.07 -6.38
C THR A 129 -2.36 -6.80 -6.27
N PHE A 130 -2.27 -6.29 -5.06
CA PHE A 130 -1.40 -5.18 -4.67
C PHE A 130 -0.23 -5.74 -3.89
N ASN A 131 0.98 -5.49 -4.37
CA ASN A 131 2.23 -5.86 -3.72
C ASN A 131 3.01 -4.58 -3.42
N VAL A 132 3.27 -4.30 -2.15
CA VAL A 132 4.13 -3.20 -1.70
C VAL A 132 5.39 -3.80 -1.14
N ASP A 133 6.53 -3.44 -1.72
CA ASP A 133 7.84 -3.92 -1.27
C ASP A 133 8.35 -3.17 -0.03
N SER A 134 9.51 -3.56 0.47
CA SER A 134 10.16 -2.91 1.62
C SER A 134 10.61 -1.47 1.38
N ASN A 135 10.66 -1.03 0.12
CA ASN A 135 10.99 0.33 -0.28
C ASN A 135 9.73 1.21 -0.46
N GLY A 136 8.53 0.64 -0.25
CA GLY A 136 7.27 1.32 -0.48
C GLY A 136 6.85 1.39 -1.95
N ILE A 137 7.48 0.60 -2.83
CA ILE A 137 7.10 0.56 -4.25
C ILE A 137 5.87 -0.33 -4.41
N LEU A 138 4.82 0.24 -5.00
CA LEU A 138 3.59 -0.47 -5.31
C LEU A 138 3.65 -1.10 -6.69
N GLU A 139 3.43 -2.40 -6.74
CA GLU A 139 3.17 -3.17 -7.97
C GLU A 139 1.71 -3.65 -7.94
N VAL A 140 0.99 -3.44 -9.03
CA VAL A 140 -0.40 -3.89 -9.16
C VAL A 140 -0.52 -4.83 -10.34
N THR A 141 -1.06 -6.02 -10.09
CA THR A 141 -1.34 -7.01 -11.12
C THR A 141 -2.81 -7.39 -11.14
N ALA A 142 -3.31 -7.78 -12.29
CA ALA A 142 -4.66 -8.29 -12.46
C ALA A 142 -4.66 -9.52 -13.37
N GLU A 143 -5.40 -10.53 -12.98
CA GLU A 143 -5.52 -11.79 -13.74
C GLU A 143 -6.98 -12.27 -13.77
N ASP A 144 -7.41 -12.83 -14.90
CA ASP A 144 -8.67 -13.56 -14.97
C ASP A 144 -8.44 -14.98 -14.42
N MET A 145 -9.22 -15.34 -13.40
CA MET A 145 -9.10 -16.64 -12.71
C MET A 145 -9.46 -17.84 -13.58
N LYS A 146 -10.03 -17.66 -14.79
CA LYS A 146 -10.43 -18.74 -15.70
C LYS A 146 -9.46 -18.95 -16.87
N THR A 147 -8.83 -17.89 -17.35
CA THR A 147 -8.00 -17.95 -18.57
C THR A 147 -6.50 -17.98 -18.27
N HIS A 148 -6.08 -17.63 -17.04
CA HIS A 148 -4.66 -17.53 -16.61
C HIS A 148 -3.75 -16.78 -17.56
#